data_32b0c0cf435833f70b328c32db574a01
#
_entry.id   32b0c0cf435833f70b328c32db574a01
#
_cell.length_a   1.000
_cell.length_b   1.000
_cell.length_c   1.000
_cell.angle_alpha   90.00
_cell.angle_beta   90.00
_cell.angle_gamma   90.00
#
_symmetry.space_group_name_H-M   'P 1'
#
loop_
_entity.id
_entity.type
_entity.pdbx_description
1 polymer ?
#
loop_
_entity_poly.entity_id
_entity_poly.type
_entity_poly.pdbx_seq_one_letter_code
_entity_poly.pdbx_strand_id
1 'polypeptide(L)'
;MFSEEPYCSYKDESGKINTYLGYLKNLIAHNKCPVLIAEFGIPASRGVTHVNPITGFNQGGVSARQQGEMLVSMFKDIKKSKCAGGLVFVWEDEWFKRTWNTMDYTNSDYRAYWNDVQTSEQHFGLAEYISTECDLIPVLDGELDEWSKKDIIFEKNDTKIYVKCDSTYVYIAIQDKKADFDKKGNNLYFDINPNTGCGNYGDIKLSSDADFILHIEGKNKTRLLVDQDSDSYVRAEPDWEKLNLVKDKKDSFHRIYLITDKSLLYPQTKKRLPVQKSETGLLHFGKVDVDDDIGDVLTDFYYKKHVFEVRIPWGLLGFSAPSVKEINYSSKNTTLKVDGINIGYISANKNIGEKQFKWDSWEHASYRHHLRQSYYILQEYLETIDTVH
;
A
#
# COMPACT_ATOMS: atom_id res chain seq x y z
N MET A 1 -19.21 9.23 -0.79
CA MET A 1 -19.98 9.76 0.37
C MET A 1 -20.98 10.85 -0.04
N PHE A 2 -20.64 11.82 -0.88
CA PHE A 2 -21.52 12.94 -1.26
C PHE A 2 -22.23 12.80 -2.61
N SER A 3 -22.37 11.60 -3.15
CA SER A 3 -22.90 11.36 -4.49
C SER A 3 -24.43 11.35 -4.60
N GLU A 4 -25.13 11.38 -3.49
CA GLU A 4 -26.59 11.20 -3.44
C GLU A 4 -27.37 12.45 -3.02
N GLU A 5 -26.67 13.50 -2.62
CA GLU A 5 -27.25 14.71 -2.09
C GLU A 5 -27.35 15.84 -3.12
N PRO A 6 -28.14 16.90 -2.90
CA PRO A 6 -28.35 17.97 -3.88
C PRO A 6 -27.08 18.68 -4.34
N TYR A 7 -26.01 18.63 -3.53
CA TYR A 7 -24.72 19.26 -3.82
C TYR A 7 -23.78 18.45 -4.71
N CYS A 8 -24.14 17.21 -5.08
CA CYS A 8 -23.32 16.36 -5.98
C CYS A 8 -23.04 16.97 -7.34
N SER A 9 -23.96 17.79 -7.82
CA SER A 9 -23.86 18.50 -9.09
C SER A 9 -23.47 19.96 -8.94
N TYR A 10 -23.10 20.40 -7.72
CA TYR A 10 -22.68 21.76 -7.48
C TYR A 10 -21.45 22.11 -8.32
N LYS A 11 -21.54 23.18 -9.07
CA LYS A 11 -20.44 23.73 -9.86
C LYS A 11 -19.85 24.93 -9.16
N ASP A 12 -18.54 24.96 -9.06
CA ASP A 12 -17.80 26.10 -8.57
C ASP A 12 -17.76 27.26 -9.60
N GLU A 13 -17.09 28.34 -9.30
CA GLU A 13 -16.95 29.52 -10.17
C GLU A 13 -16.24 29.21 -11.50
N SER A 14 -15.44 28.14 -11.56
CA SER A 14 -14.80 27.66 -12.79
C SER A 14 -15.68 26.76 -13.64
N GLY A 15 -16.89 26.46 -13.17
CA GLY A 15 -17.84 25.53 -13.81
C GLY A 15 -17.54 24.06 -13.57
N LYS A 16 -16.55 23.71 -12.75
CA LYS A 16 -16.23 22.35 -12.37
C LYS A 16 -17.12 21.88 -11.24
N ILE A 17 -17.46 20.59 -11.26
CA ILE A 17 -18.18 19.94 -10.16
C ILE A 17 -17.25 19.94 -8.91
N ASN A 18 -17.73 20.55 -7.81
CA ASN A 18 -17.09 20.57 -6.53
C ASN A 18 -18.10 20.19 -5.43
N THR A 19 -18.23 18.90 -5.20
CA THR A 19 -19.20 18.34 -4.25
C THR A 19 -18.92 18.75 -2.82
N TYR A 20 -17.63 18.88 -2.44
CA TYR A 20 -17.25 19.29 -1.10
C TYR A 20 -17.65 20.75 -0.79
N LEU A 21 -17.33 21.68 -1.69
CA LEU A 21 -17.77 23.06 -1.56
C LEU A 21 -19.30 23.19 -1.54
N GLY A 22 -20.00 22.41 -2.39
CA GLY A 22 -21.45 22.35 -2.41
C GLY A 22 -22.05 21.88 -1.07
N TYR A 23 -21.48 20.84 -0.49
CA TYR A 23 -21.84 20.34 0.85
C TYR A 23 -21.64 21.42 1.92
N LEU A 24 -20.45 22.04 1.97
CA LEU A 24 -20.14 23.07 2.97
C LEU A 24 -21.07 24.29 2.87
N LYS A 25 -21.37 24.75 1.65
CA LYS A 25 -22.32 25.86 1.45
C LYS A 25 -23.75 25.49 1.91
N ASN A 26 -24.18 24.25 1.66
CA ASN A 26 -25.46 23.78 2.17
C ASN A 26 -25.47 23.71 3.70
N LEU A 27 -24.38 23.19 4.30
CA LEU A 27 -24.23 23.11 5.75
C LEU A 27 -24.32 24.50 6.40
N ILE A 28 -23.61 25.50 5.86
CA ILE A 28 -23.66 26.90 6.35
C ILE A 28 -25.06 27.49 6.18
N ALA A 29 -25.74 27.27 5.05
CA ALA A 29 -27.08 27.80 4.83
C ALA A 29 -28.11 27.22 5.80
N HIS A 30 -27.90 25.98 6.27
CA HIS A 30 -28.81 25.32 7.21
C HIS A 30 -28.57 25.76 8.66
N ASN A 31 -27.36 26.19 9.02
CA ASN A 31 -27.01 26.53 10.40
C ASN A 31 -27.02 28.04 10.63
N LYS A 32 -27.54 28.45 11.81
CA LYS A 32 -27.54 29.84 12.25
C LYS A 32 -26.34 30.22 13.11
N CYS A 33 -25.50 29.24 13.43
CA CYS A 33 -24.28 29.44 14.22
C CYS A 33 -23.05 29.34 13.33
N PRO A 34 -21.89 29.88 13.75
CA PRO A 34 -20.62 29.62 13.08
C PRO A 34 -20.36 28.11 12.99
N VAL A 35 -19.92 27.64 11.84
CA VAL A 35 -19.61 26.23 11.60
C VAL A 35 -18.10 26.08 11.51
N LEU A 36 -17.53 25.28 12.40
CA LEU A 36 -16.13 24.84 12.36
C LEU A 36 -16.07 23.43 11.78
N ILE A 37 -15.21 23.20 10.80
CA ILE A 37 -14.93 21.86 10.29
C ILE A 37 -13.92 21.23 11.24
N ALA A 38 -14.41 20.34 12.12
CA ALA A 38 -13.62 19.74 13.19
C ALA A 38 -12.54 18.76 12.67
N GLU A 39 -12.76 18.17 11.50
CA GLU A 39 -11.80 17.31 10.84
C GLU A 39 -11.92 17.44 9.32
N PHE A 40 -10.78 17.64 8.65
CA PHE A 40 -10.67 17.46 7.20
C PHE A 40 -9.30 16.88 6.88
N GLY A 41 -9.25 15.94 5.94
CA GLY A 41 -8.00 15.28 5.60
C GLY A 41 -8.18 14.20 4.53
N ILE A 42 -7.07 13.73 4.04
CA ILE A 42 -6.95 12.59 3.12
C ILE A 42 -5.67 11.82 3.48
N PRO A 43 -5.68 10.48 3.47
CA PRO A 43 -4.47 9.72 3.82
C PRO A 43 -3.49 9.64 2.66
N ALA A 44 -2.18 9.78 2.94
CA ALA A 44 -1.10 9.42 2.03
C ALA A 44 -0.73 7.96 2.25
N SER A 45 -1.35 7.05 1.52
CA SER A 45 -1.18 5.61 1.71
C SER A 45 -1.13 4.84 0.39
N ARG A 46 -0.40 3.72 0.40
CA ARG A 46 -0.38 2.77 -0.71
C ARG A 46 -1.73 2.05 -0.85
N GLY A 47 -2.29 1.61 0.25
CA GLY A 47 -3.59 0.96 0.28
C GLY A 47 -4.74 1.91 -0.02
N VAL A 48 -5.81 1.37 -0.58
CA VAL A 48 -7.04 2.09 -0.93
C VAL A 48 -8.19 1.50 -0.17
N THR A 49 -8.90 2.32 0.62
CA THR A 49 -10.04 1.88 1.44
C THR A 49 -11.36 2.07 0.72
N HIS A 50 -11.53 3.18 0.00
CA HIS A 50 -12.73 3.48 -0.76
C HIS A 50 -12.40 4.01 -2.14
N VAL A 51 -13.17 3.56 -3.14
CA VAL A 51 -13.19 4.14 -4.47
C VAL A 51 -14.63 4.53 -4.80
N ASN A 52 -14.87 5.82 -5.06
CA ASN A 52 -16.16 6.27 -5.55
C ASN A 52 -16.15 6.32 -7.08
N PRO A 53 -16.80 5.38 -7.78
CA PRO A 53 -16.75 5.30 -9.25
C PRO A 53 -17.54 6.43 -9.94
N ILE A 54 -18.32 7.23 -9.20
CA ILE A 54 -19.13 8.32 -9.75
C ILE A 54 -18.36 9.63 -9.66
N THR A 55 -17.76 9.93 -8.52
CA THR A 55 -17.03 11.19 -8.27
C THR A 55 -15.55 11.06 -8.56
N GLY A 56 -15.01 9.85 -8.57
CA GLY A 56 -13.58 9.57 -8.70
C GLY A 56 -12.78 9.87 -7.42
N PHE A 57 -13.46 10.19 -6.30
CA PHE A 57 -12.79 10.40 -5.02
C PHE A 57 -12.45 9.07 -4.36
N ASN A 58 -11.18 8.93 -3.99
CA ASN A 58 -10.65 7.74 -3.34
C ASN A 58 -10.16 8.10 -1.93
N GLN A 59 -10.20 7.11 -1.04
CA GLN A 59 -9.52 7.18 0.25
C GLN A 59 -8.33 6.24 0.20
N GLY A 60 -7.12 6.79 0.09
CA GLY A 60 -5.87 6.07 -0.14
C GLY A 60 -5.46 5.98 -1.61
N GLY A 61 -4.33 5.38 -1.88
CA GLY A 61 -3.68 5.41 -3.19
C GLY A 61 -3.20 6.81 -3.58
N VAL A 62 -2.76 7.59 -2.59
CA VAL A 62 -2.43 9.00 -2.69
C VAL A 62 -1.01 9.21 -2.18
N SER A 63 -0.20 9.94 -2.91
CA SER A 63 1.14 10.36 -2.52
C SER A 63 1.12 11.48 -1.47
N ALA A 64 2.23 11.69 -0.76
CA ALA A 64 2.36 12.80 0.18
C ALA A 64 2.17 14.17 -0.50
N ARG A 65 2.67 14.34 -1.72
CA ARG A 65 2.43 15.55 -2.53
C ARG A 65 0.95 15.75 -2.82
N GLN A 66 0.27 14.70 -3.31
CA GLN A 66 -1.17 14.77 -3.61
C GLN A 66 -2.00 15.04 -2.35
N GLN A 67 -1.63 14.45 -1.21
CA GLN A 67 -2.23 14.77 0.09
C GLN A 67 -2.17 16.27 0.37
N GLY A 68 -0.99 16.89 0.24
CA GLY A 68 -0.81 18.33 0.46
C GLY A 68 -1.65 19.20 -0.48
N GLU A 69 -1.66 18.88 -1.78
CA GLU A 69 -2.46 19.59 -2.77
C GLU A 69 -3.97 19.48 -2.48
N MET A 70 -4.44 18.30 -2.05
CA MET A 70 -5.84 18.06 -1.66
C MET A 70 -6.19 18.80 -0.37
N LEU A 71 -5.34 18.81 0.65
CA LEU A 71 -5.53 19.55 1.89
C LEU A 71 -5.69 21.06 1.62
N VAL A 72 -4.83 21.62 0.78
CA VAL A 72 -4.94 23.02 0.34
C VAL A 72 -6.25 23.28 -0.38
N SER A 73 -6.68 22.37 -1.26
CA SER A 73 -7.96 22.48 -1.97
C SER A 73 -9.15 22.45 -1.01
N MET A 74 -9.16 21.50 -0.07
CA MET A 74 -10.22 21.38 0.95
C MET A 74 -10.27 22.64 1.83
N PHE A 75 -9.14 23.15 2.27
CA PHE A 75 -9.09 24.36 3.09
C PHE A 75 -9.58 25.61 2.33
N LYS A 76 -9.25 25.73 1.03
CA LYS A 76 -9.81 26.77 0.16
C LYS A 76 -11.34 26.70 0.10
N ASP A 77 -11.91 25.50 0.02
CA ASP A 77 -13.35 25.31 0.00
C ASP A 77 -14.00 25.64 1.34
N ILE A 78 -13.36 25.28 2.47
CA ILE A 78 -13.77 25.68 3.82
C ILE A 78 -13.83 27.19 3.93
N LYS A 79 -12.81 27.90 3.47
CA LYS A 79 -12.77 29.38 3.47
C LYS A 79 -13.83 29.99 2.56
N LYS A 80 -13.98 29.49 1.33
CA LYS A 80 -15.00 29.95 0.36
C LYS A 80 -16.44 29.72 0.82
N SER A 81 -16.68 28.69 1.60
CA SER A 81 -18.01 28.41 2.17
C SER A 81 -18.38 29.33 3.32
N LYS A 82 -17.44 30.14 3.84
CA LYS A 82 -17.56 30.98 5.03
C LYS A 82 -17.71 30.18 6.33
N CYS A 83 -17.16 28.96 6.39
CA CYS A 83 -16.94 28.27 7.64
C CYS A 83 -15.98 29.08 8.54
N ALA A 84 -16.12 28.95 9.85
CA ALA A 84 -15.29 29.63 10.85
C ALA A 84 -13.82 29.15 10.81
N GLY A 85 -13.56 28.00 10.22
CA GLY A 85 -12.24 27.39 10.04
C GLY A 85 -12.31 25.90 9.86
N GLY A 86 -11.15 25.25 9.82
CA GLY A 86 -11.02 23.79 9.76
C GLY A 86 -9.78 23.31 10.49
N LEU A 87 -9.87 22.13 11.09
CA LEU A 87 -8.76 21.43 11.75
C LEU A 87 -8.30 20.28 10.85
N VAL A 88 -7.02 20.28 10.52
CA VAL A 88 -6.44 19.20 9.70
C VAL A 88 -6.43 17.92 10.50
N PHE A 89 -6.92 16.86 9.93
CA PHE A 89 -6.81 15.51 10.45
C PHE A 89 -5.74 14.76 9.65
N VAL A 90 -4.54 14.47 10.19
CA VAL A 90 -4.12 14.66 11.60
C VAL A 90 -2.63 15.05 11.64
N TRP A 91 -2.06 15.35 12.83
CA TRP A 91 -0.65 15.75 12.93
C TRP A 91 0.30 14.57 12.64
N GLU A 92 0.06 13.42 13.25
CA GLU A 92 0.91 12.23 13.16
C GLU A 92 0.13 11.02 12.67
N ASP A 93 0.84 10.07 12.06
CA ASP A 93 0.29 8.78 11.69
C ASP A 93 -0.17 7.99 12.93
N GLU A 94 -1.14 7.11 12.73
CA GLU A 94 -1.78 6.37 13.80
C GLU A 94 -1.78 4.86 13.50
N TRP A 95 -0.64 4.19 13.68
CA TRP A 95 -0.45 2.78 13.33
C TRP A 95 -1.45 1.81 13.98
N PHE A 96 -2.08 2.19 15.08
CA PHE A 96 -3.10 1.39 15.74
C PHE A 96 -4.45 1.35 14.99
N LYS A 97 -4.67 2.25 14.03
CA LYS A 97 -5.92 2.32 13.27
C LYS A 97 -6.08 1.16 12.29
N ARG A 98 -7.33 0.86 11.95
CA ARG A 98 -7.74 -0.20 11.03
C ARG A 98 -8.75 0.34 10.03
N THR A 99 -8.80 -0.28 8.86
CA THR A 99 -9.85 -0.03 7.87
C THR A 99 -10.70 -1.29 7.67
N TRP A 100 -11.93 -1.10 7.25
CA TRP A 100 -12.90 -2.20 7.08
C TRP A 100 -12.40 -3.29 6.11
N ASN A 101 -11.59 -2.93 5.13
CA ASN A 101 -11.11 -3.84 4.08
C ASN A 101 -9.76 -4.49 4.39
N THR A 102 -9.11 -4.15 5.50
CA THR A 102 -7.87 -4.79 5.96
C THR A 102 -7.96 -5.34 7.38
N MET A 103 -8.97 -4.93 8.17
CA MET A 103 -9.05 -5.24 9.59
C MET A 103 -9.16 -6.74 9.89
N ASP A 104 -9.74 -7.52 8.99
CA ASP A 104 -9.91 -8.96 9.18
C ASP A 104 -8.61 -9.75 8.90
N TYR A 105 -7.59 -9.08 8.37
CA TYR A 105 -6.29 -9.68 8.02
C TYR A 105 -5.17 -9.29 8.98
N THR A 106 -5.46 -8.47 9.97
CA THR A 106 -4.47 -7.97 10.92
C THR A 106 -4.82 -8.38 12.34
N ASN A 107 -3.84 -8.86 13.09
CA ASN A 107 -4.02 -9.18 14.50
C ASN A 107 -4.09 -7.88 15.32
N SER A 108 -5.24 -7.64 15.97
CA SER A 108 -5.49 -6.41 16.72
C SER A 108 -4.53 -6.19 17.89
N ASP A 109 -4.02 -7.26 18.51
CA ASP A 109 -3.16 -7.19 19.69
C ASP A 109 -1.75 -6.68 19.38
N TYR A 110 -1.32 -6.84 18.10
CA TYR A 110 0.00 -6.42 17.62
C TYR A 110 -0.07 -5.25 16.65
N ARG A 111 -1.23 -4.63 16.50
CA ARG A 111 -1.49 -3.63 15.46
C ARG A 111 -0.58 -2.39 15.56
N ALA A 112 -0.27 -1.95 16.77
CA ALA A 112 0.56 -0.78 16.99
C ALA A 112 2.07 -1.03 16.80
N TYR A 113 2.49 -2.28 16.58
CA TYR A 113 3.91 -2.64 16.55
C TYR A 113 4.50 -2.64 15.14
N TRP A 114 3.69 -2.39 14.12
CA TRP A 114 4.15 -2.37 12.74
C TRP A 114 3.28 -1.44 11.88
N ASN A 115 3.84 -0.95 10.79
CA ASN A 115 3.18 -0.07 9.86
C ASN A 115 2.58 -0.88 8.71
N ASP A 116 1.26 -0.83 8.56
CA ASP A 116 0.57 -1.44 7.42
C ASP A 116 0.19 -0.38 6.38
N VAL A 117 1.05 -0.14 5.43
CA VAL A 117 0.81 0.82 4.34
C VAL A 117 -0.38 0.46 3.44
N GLN A 118 -0.98 -0.72 3.62
CA GLN A 118 -2.23 -1.12 2.98
C GLN A 118 -3.47 -0.58 3.72
N THR A 119 -3.31 -0.13 4.96
CA THR A 119 -4.38 0.41 5.80
C THR A 119 -4.36 1.93 5.78
N SER A 120 -5.20 2.55 4.93
CA SER A 120 -5.16 3.99 4.69
C SER A 120 -5.40 4.85 5.95
N GLU A 121 -6.23 4.38 6.89
CA GLU A 121 -6.52 5.11 8.15
C GLU A 121 -5.30 5.39 9.02
N GLN A 122 -4.20 4.67 8.81
CA GLN A 122 -2.96 4.89 9.55
C GLN A 122 -2.19 6.13 9.09
N HIS A 123 -2.47 6.65 7.88
CA HIS A 123 -1.59 7.55 7.13
C HIS A 123 -2.20 8.93 6.85
N PHE A 124 -3.01 9.44 7.75
CA PHE A 124 -3.53 10.80 7.67
C PHE A 124 -2.53 11.87 8.16
N GLY A 125 -1.46 11.45 8.81
CA GLY A 125 -0.47 12.36 9.41
C GLY A 125 0.19 13.29 8.40
N LEU A 126 0.44 14.53 8.85
CA LEU A 126 1.41 15.43 8.22
C LEU A 126 2.84 15.02 8.57
N ALA A 127 3.01 14.36 9.72
CA ALA A 127 4.22 13.66 10.11
C ALA A 127 4.00 12.15 10.02
N GLU A 128 4.96 11.44 9.43
CA GLU A 128 4.98 9.99 9.36
C GLU A 128 6.02 9.41 10.31
N TYR A 129 5.86 8.13 10.62
CA TYR A 129 6.84 7.35 11.37
C TYR A 129 7.66 6.51 10.40
N ILE A 130 8.95 6.80 10.33
CA ILE A 130 9.92 6.01 9.57
C ILE A 130 10.57 5.02 10.50
N SER A 131 10.46 3.73 10.16
CA SER A 131 11.07 2.65 10.93
C SER A 131 12.59 2.81 11.03
N THR A 132 13.13 2.47 12.20
CA THR A 132 14.59 2.51 12.48
C THR A 132 15.15 1.15 12.92
N GLU A 133 14.41 0.05 12.73
CA GLU A 133 14.90 -1.30 13.07
C GLU A 133 16.01 -1.78 12.15
N CYS A 134 16.10 -1.26 10.92
CA CYS A 134 17.26 -1.49 10.05
C CYS A 134 18.38 -0.49 10.37
N ASP A 135 19.63 -0.94 10.37
CA ASP A 135 20.79 -0.06 10.55
C ASP A 135 20.85 1.07 9.51
N LEU A 136 20.37 0.76 8.30
CA LEU A 136 20.20 1.70 7.18
C LEU A 136 18.87 1.40 6.50
N ILE A 137 18.04 2.41 6.29
CA ILE A 137 16.83 2.30 5.47
C ILE A 137 17.31 2.15 4.03
N PRO A 138 16.95 1.07 3.32
CA PRO A 138 17.37 0.91 1.93
C PRO A 138 16.83 2.02 1.04
N VAL A 139 17.74 2.65 0.33
CA VAL A 139 17.41 3.53 -0.78
C VAL A 139 17.10 2.63 -1.99
N LEU A 140 16.07 2.95 -2.77
CA LEU A 140 15.79 2.24 -4.02
C LEU A 140 16.30 3.09 -5.17
N ASP A 141 17.55 2.86 -5.60
CA ASP A 141 18.18 3.67 -6.65
C ASP A 141 18.99 2.86 -7.68
N GLY A 142 19.04 1.52 -7.46
CA GLY A 142 19.75 0.55 -8.32
C GLY A 142 21.25 0.45 -8.03
N GLU A 143 21.70 0.94 -6.87
CA GLU A 143 23.02 0.70 -6.31
C GLU A 143 22.91 -0.23 -5.09
N LEU A 144 24.01 -0.61 -4.47
CA LEU A 144 24.01 -1.55 -3.34
C LEU A 144 24.77 -1.01 -2.13
N ASP A 145 24.83 0.31 -2.00
CA ASP A 145 25.65 0.97 -0.99
C ASP A 145 25.09 0.75 0.44
N GLU A 146 23.76 0.59 0.56
CA GLU A 146 23.06 0.30 1.82
C GLU A 146 23.04 -1.19 2.16
N TRP A 147 23.51 -2.04 1.25
CA TRP A 147 23.51 -3.48 1.42
C TRP A 147 24.89 -3.99 1.85
N SER A 148 24.90 -4.86 2.81
CA SER A 148 26.12 -5.45 3.37
C SER A 148 26.19 -6.95 3.13
N LYS A 149 27.36 -7.54 3.41
CA LYS A 149 27.53 -9.01 3.31
C LYS A 149 26.63 -9.78 4.25
N LYS A 150 26.23 -9.21 5.39
CA LYS A 150 25.33 -9.86 6.36
C LYS A 150 23.91 -10.03 5.81
N ASP A 151 23.52 -9.19 4.82
CA ASP A 151 22.20 -9.20 4.23
C ASP A 151 22.08 -10.21 3.09
N ILE A 152 23.19 -10.83 2.65
CA ILE A 152 23.19 -11.85 1.59
C ILE A 152 22.60 -13.14 2.16
N ILE A 153 21.41 -13.50 1.69
CA ILE A 153 20.81 -14.79 2.02
C ILE A 153 21.15 -15.88 0.99
N PHE A 154 21.43 -15.49 -0.26
CA PHE A 154 21.70 -16.43 -1.35
C PHE A 154 22.81 -15.88 -2.25
N GLU A 155 23.77 -16.75 -2.57
CA GLU A 155 24.83 -16.46 -3.54
C GLU A 155 25.13 -17.70 -4.38
N LYS A 156 25.05 -17.57 -5.70
CA LYS A 156 25.38 -18.62 -6.65
C LYS A 156 25.84 -18.03 -7.97
N ASN A 157 27.06 -18.37 -8.39
CA ASN A 157 27.69 -17.80 -9.58
C ASN A 157 27.75 -16.26 -9.51
N ASP A 158 27.13 -15.59 -10.51
CA ASP A 158 27.07 -14.11 -10.60
C ASP A 158 25.79 -13.53 -9.99
N THR A 159 25.01 -14.32 -9.25
CA THR A 159 23.75 -13.90 -8.66
C THR A 159 23.87 -13.81 -7.13
N LYS A 160 23.41 -12.71 -6.56
CA LYS A 160 23.26 -12.51 -5.12
C LYS A 160 21.87 -11.97 -4.81
N ILE A 161 21.30 -12.41 -3.69
CA ILE A 161 20.06 -11.90 -3.14
C ILE A 161 20.33 -11.42 -1.74
N TYR A 162 20.00 -10.17 -1.51
CA TYR A 162 20.09 -9.49 -0.24
C TYR A 162 18.69 -9.31 0.34
N VAL A 163 18.52 -9.51 1.64
CA VAL A 163 17.23 -9.30 2.31
C VAL A 163 17.44 -8.67 3.66
N LYS A 164 16.65 -7.69 3.98
CA LYS A 164 16.45 -7.11 5.32
C LYS A 164 14.99 -6.73 5.51
N CYS A 165 14.61 -6.39 6.71
CA CYS A 165 13.26 -5.93 7.01
C CYS A 165 13.27 -4.90 8.14
N ASP A 166 12.17 -4.20 8.25
CA ASP A 166 11.82 -3.35 9.37
C ASP A 166 10.34 -3.54 9.75
N SER A 167 9.80 -2.66 10.57
CA SER A 167 8.38 -2.71 10.97
C SER A 167 7.39 -2.38 9.84
N THR A 168 7.86 -1.99 8.64
CA THR A 168 7.00 -1.60 7.51
C THR A 168 7.12 -2.55 6.31
N TYR A 169 8.36 -2.94 5.97
CA TYR A 169 8.64 -3.65 4.72
C TYR A 169 9.62 -4.81 4.89
N VAL A 170 9.53 -5.74 3.94
CA VAL A 170 10.62 -6.62 3.56
C VAL A 170 11.33 -6.00 2.36
N TYR A 171 12.60 -5.71 2.50
CA TYR A 171 13.45 -5.16 1.44
C TYR A 171 14.28 -6.27 0.81
N ILE A 172 14.34 -6.30 -0.52
CA ILE A 172 15.09 -7.31 -1.27
C ILE A 172 15.87 -6.61 -2.37
N ALA A 173 17.16 -6.93 -2.49
CA ALA A 173 17.94 -6.59 -3.66
C ALA A 173 18.41 -7.84 -4.40
N ILE A 174 18.30 -7.82 -5.72
CA ILE A 174 18.81 -8.84 -6.62
C ILE A 174 19.97 -8.22 -7.40
N GLN A 175 21.15 -8.83 -7.31
CA GLN A 175 22.24 -8.58 -8.21
C GLN A 175 22.42 -9.81 -9.11
N ASP A 176 22.14 -9.66 -10.43
CA ASP A 176 22.30 -10.74 -11.40
C ASP A 176 22.81 -10.18 -12.74
N LYS A 177 24.08 -10.49 -13.08
CA LYS A 177 24.73 -9.98 -14.29
C LYS A 177 24.08 -10.46 -15.60
N LYS A 178 23.23 -11.50 -15.54
CA LYS A 178 22.52 -12.05 -16.69
C LYS A 178 21.09 -11.56 -16.81
N ALA A 179 20.57 -10.93 -15.77
CA ALA A 179 19.18 -10.48 -15.73
C ALA A 179 18.97 -9.26 -16.64
N ASP A 180 17.86 -9.30 -17.36
CA ASP A 180 17.23 -8.18 -18.03
C ASP A 180 15.85 -7.98 -17.39
N PHE A 181 15.74 -7.01 -16.47
CA PHE A 181 14.51 -6.77 -15.71
C PHE A 181 13.40 -6.08 -16.52
N ASP A 182 13.69 -5.62 -17.72
CA ASP A 182 12.67 -5.16 -18.67
C ASP A 182 11.90 -6.33 -19.32
N LYS A 183 12.44 -7.54 -19.24
CA LYS A 183 11.87 -8.74 -19.85
C LYS A 183 11.42 -9.76 -18.82
N LYS A 184 10.49 -10.61 -19.23
CA LYS A 184 10.09 -11.80 -18.47
C LYS A 184 11.25 -12.77 -18.26
N GLY A 185 11.18 -13.55 -17.20
CA GLY A 185 12.12 -14.65 -16.95
C GLY A 185 12.94 -14.48 -15.69
N ASN A 186 12.83 -13.35 -15.00
CA ASN A 186 13.47 -13.10 -13.71
C ASN A 186 12.38 -12.85 -12.67
N ASN A 187 12.23 -13.73 -11.69
CA ASN A 187 11.15 -13.68 -10.72
C ASN A 187 11.64 -14.13 -9.35
N LEU A 188 11.14 -13.52 -8.27
CA LEU A 188 11.25 -14.11 -6.94
C LEU A 188 10.00 -14.93 -6.63
N TYR A 189 10.15 -15.96 -5.80
CA TYR A 189 9.04 -16.68 -5.22
C TYR A 189 9.22 -16.76 -3.70
N PHE A 190 8.08 -16.81 -3.00
CA PHE A 190 8.03 -16.80 -1.54
C PHE A 190 7.17 -17.94 -1.06
N ASP A 191 7.74 -18.83 -0.27
CA ASP A 191 7.05 -19.87 0.49
C ASP A 191 7.05 -19.44 1.96
N ILE A 192 5.88 -19.20 2.50
CA ILE A 192 5.65 -18.63 3.83
C ILE A 192 4.75 -19.55 4.65
N ASN A 193 3.65 -19.99 4.06
CA ASN A 193 2.66 -20.83 4.73
C ASN A 193 2.92 -22.32 4.40
N PRO A 194 3.34 -23.13 5.37
CA PRO A 194 3.70 -24.53 5.14
C PRO A 194 2.53 -25.44 4.69
N ASN A 195 1.31 -24.90 4.64
CA ASN A 195 0.09 -25.66 4.32
C ASN A 195 -0.57 -25.26 2.99
N THR A 196 -0.01 -24.28 2.29
CA THR A 196 -0.54 -23.75 1.01
C THR A 196 0.57 -23.59 -0.01
N GLY A 197 0.26 -23.03 -1.16
CA GLY A 197 1.23 -22.71 -2.20
C GLY A 197 1.24 -23.72 -3.36
N CYS A 198 1.98 -23.36 -4.38
CA CYS A 198 2.13 -24.14 -5.61
C CYS A 198 3.61 -24.38 -5.95
N GLY A 199 3.95 -25.64 -6.21
CA GLY A 199 5.33 -26.08 -6.54
C GLY A 199 5.78 -25.77 -7.97
N ASN A 200 4.95 -25.05 -8.77
CA ASN A 200 5.29 -24.71 -10.14
C ASN A 200 4.85 -23.28 -10.46
N TYR A 201 5.64 -22.62 -11.29
CA TYR A 201 5.26 -21.35 -11.92
C TYR A 201 5.39 -21.51 -13.44
N GLY A 202 4.26 -21.65 -14.12
CA GLY A 202 4.21 -22.14 -15.50
C GLY A 202 4.87 -23.52 -15.61
N ASP A 203 5.84 -23.65 -16.51
CA ASP A 203 6.61 -24.88 -16.69
C ASP A 203 7.84 -25.00 -15.75
N ILE A 204 8.04 -24.01 -14.87
CA ILE A 204 9.21 -23.98 -13.98
C ILE A 204 8.85 -24.64 -12.65
N LYS A 205 9.56 -25.72 -12.33
CA LYS A 205 9.46 -26.35 -11.00
C LYS A 205 10.22 -25.51 -9.96
N LEU A 206 9.52 -25.15 -8.88
CA LEU A 206 10.08 -24.45 -7.73
C LEU A 206 10.76 -25.44 -6.77
N SER A 207 11.52 -24.94 -5.80
CA SER A 207 12.14 -25.78 -4.78
C SER A 207 11.20 -26.11 -3.63
N SER A 208 10.23 -25.22 -3.36
CA SER A 208 9.15 -25.38 -2.39
C SER A 208 7.81 -24.98 -3.00
N ASP A 209 6.72 -25.15 -2.25
CA ASP A 209 5.38 -24.74 -2.65
C ASP A 209 5.22 -23.23 -2.30
N ALA A 210 5.34 -22.38 -3.32
CA ALA A 210 5.32 -20.94 -3.14
C ALA A 210 3.90 -20.38 -2.95
N ASP A 211 3.73 -19.45 -2.01
CA ASP A 211 2.50 -18.69 -1.79
C ASP A 211 2.42 -17.48 -2.71
N PHE A 212 3.57 -16.86 -2.98
CA PHE A 212 3.63 -15.64 -3.79
C PHE A 212 4.73 -15.71 -4.85
N ILE A 213 4.48 -15.03 -5.98
CA ILE A 213 5.46 -14.79 -7.04
C ILE A 213 5.61 -13.27 -7.25
N LEU A 214 6.81 -12.75 -7.08
CA LEU A 214 7.13 -11.43 -7.62
C LEU A 214 7.48 -11.60 -9.10
N HIS A 215 6.49 -11.35 -9.96
CA HIS A 215 6.65 -11.35 -11.40
C HIS A 215 7.29 -10.05 -11.86
N ILE A 216 8.52 -10.12 -12.38
CA ILE A 216 9.29 -8.97 -12.85
C ILE A 216 9.18 -8.87 -14.37
N GLU A 217 8.57 -7.79 -14.85
CA GLU A 217 8.43 -7.49 -16.28
C GLU A 217 8.39 -5.97 -16.50
N GLY A 218 9.55 -5.32 -16.36
CA GLY A 218 9.71 -3.88 -16.60
C GLY A 218 8.88 -3.00 -15.65
N LYS A 219 8.88 -1.72 -15.95
CA LYS A 219 8.37 -0.66 -15.03
C LYS A 219 6.87 -0.70 -14.76
N ASN A 220 6.07 -1.21 -15.68
CA ASN A 220 4.61 -1.08 -15.63
C ASN A 220 3.88 -2.40 -15.40
N LYS A 221 4.57 -3.53 -15.37
CA LYS A 221 3.96 -4.85 -15.29
C LYS A 221 4.45 -5.69 -14.12
N THR A 222 5.51 -5.24 -13.45
CA THR A 222 6.05 -5.89 -12.25
C THR A 222 5.00 -5.91 -11.15
N ARG A 223 4.75 -7.10 -10.60
CA ARG A 223 3.69 -7.29 -9.60
C ARG A 223 3.93 -8.50 -8.71
N LEU A 224 3.38 -8.45 -7.54
CA LEU A 224 3.21 -9.63 -6.70
C LEU A 224 1.94 -10.37 -7.12
N LEU A 225 2.07 -11.67 -7.33
CA LEU A 225 0.98 -12.61 -7.56
C LEU A 225 0.85 -13.51 -6.32
N VAL A 226 -0.34 -14.04 -6.08
CA VAL A 226 -0.62 -14.94 -4.95
C VAL A 226 -1.20 -16.25 -5.45
N ASP A 227 -0.83 -17.36 -4.81
CA ASP A 227 -1.48 -18.65 -5.01
C ASP A 227 -2.93 -18.60 -4.51
N GLN A 228 -3.83 -19.28 -5.21
CA GLN A 228 -5.25 -19.29 -4.89
C GLN A 228 -5.54 -19.68 -3.43
N ASP A 229 -4.76 -20.63 -2.90
CA ASP A 229 -4.96 -21.14 -1.54
C ASP A 229 -4.33 -20.23 -0.47
N SER A 230 -3.48 -19.30 -0.85
CA SER A 230 -2.82 -18.34 0.02
C SER A 230 -3.46 -16.94 0.03
N ASP A 231 -4.39 -16.65 -0.91
CA ASP A 231 -5.03 -15.33 -1.00
C ASP A 231 -6.06 -15.12 0.11
N SER A 232 -5.67 -14.40 1.16
CA SER A 232 -6.55 -14.06 2.27
C SER A 232 -7.52 -12.92 1.93
N TYR A 233 -7.14 -11.94 1.10
CA TYR A 233 -7.96 -10.75 0.81
C TYR A 233 -9.27 -11.09 0.08
N VAL A 234 -9.24 -12.02 -0.84
CA VAL A 234 -10.41 -12.40 -1.63
C VAL A 234 -11.30 -13.39 -0.88
N ARG A 235 -10.72 -14.26 -0.07
CA ARG A 235 -11.46 -15.28 0.67
C ARG A 235 -12.41 -14.75 1.74
N ALA A 236 -12.13 -13.57 2.29
CA ALA A 236 -13.00 -12.95 3.28
C ALA A 236 -14.28 -12.37 2.65
N GLU A 237 -14.35 -12.17 1.34
CA GLU A 237 -15.56 -11.70 0.68
C GLU A 237 -16.51 -12.85 0.36
N PRO A 238 -17.78 -12.84 0.87
CA PRO A 238 -18.75 -13.90 0.64
C PRO A 238 -19.06 -14.17 -0.84
N ASP A 239 -18.85 -13.17 -1.70
CA ASP A 239 -19.14 -13.21 -3.13
C ASP A 239 -17.86 -13.29 -3.99
N TRP A 240 -16.71 -13.66 -3.41
CA TRP A 240 -15.42 -13.67 -4.13
C TRP A 240 -15.45 -14.52 -5.41
N GLU A 241 -16.18 -15.64 -5.44
CA GLU A 241 -16.36 -16.49 -6.63
C GLU A 241 -17.02 -15.73 -7.79
N LYS A 242 -17.89 -14.75 -7.47
CA LYS A 242 -18.56 -13.92 -8.46
C LYS A 242 -17.67 -12.83 -9.04
N LEU A 243 -16.53 -12.55 -8.39
CA LEU A 243 -15.55 -11.56 -8.87
C LEU A 243 -14.74 -12.05 -10.05
N ASN A 244 -14.85 -13.33 -10.44
CA ASN A 244 -14.09 -13.95 -11.55
C ASN A 244 -12.58 -13.69 -11.47
N LEU A 245 -12.02 -13.72 -10.27
CA LEU A 245 -10.61 -13.40 -10.02
C LEU A 245 -9.67 -14.54 -10.43
N VAL A 246 -10.18 -15.77 -10.45
CA VAL A 246 -9.42 -16.97 -10.77
C VAL A 246 -10.01 -17.60 -12.05
N LYS A 247 -9.26 -17.58 -13.15
CA LYS A 247 -9.71 -18.16 -14.45
C LYS A 247 -8.84 -19.27 -14.98
N ASP A 248 -7.65 -19.48 -14.49
CA ASP A 248 -6.72 -20.45 -15.09
C ASP A 248 -6.40 -21.59 -14.14
N LYS A 249 -6.77 -22.80 -14.56
CA LYS A 249 -6.53 -24.04 -13.77
C LYS A 249 -5.11 -24.58 -13.87
N LYS A 250 -4.24 -23.98 -14.69
CA LYS A 250 -2.85 -24.41 -14.86
C LYS A 250 -1.86 -23.64 -14.00
N ASP A 251 -2.11 -22.34 -13.78
CA ASP A 251 -1.35 -21.50 -12.87
C ASP A 251 -2.28 -21.08 -11.75
N SER A 252 -2.03 -21.55 -10.54
CA SER A 252 -2.80 -21.15 -9.36
C SER A 252 -2.53 -19.70 -8.96
N PHE A 253 -1.47 -19.07 -9.47
CA PHE A 253 -1.10 -17.70 -9.18
C PHE A 253 -1.96 -16.68 -9.93
N HIS A 254 -2.52 -15.72 -9.18
CA HIS A 254 -3.34 -14.66 -9.72
C HIS A 254 -3.00 -13.30 -9.10
N ARG A 255 -3.61 -12.25 -9.62
CA ARG A 255 -3.40 -10.87 -9.14
C ARG A 255 -4.02 -10.67 -7.77
N ILE A 256 -3.34 -9.93 -6.91
CA ILE A 256 -3.84 -9.58 -5.58
C ILE A 256 -4.73 -8.34 -5.69
N TYR A 257 -5.97 -8.47 -5.21
CA TYR A 257 -6.93 -7.37 -5.18
C TYR A 257 -7.39 -7.06 -3.77
N LEU A 258 -7.47 -5.78 -3.46
CA LEU A 258 -8.12 -5.27 -2.26
C LEU A 258 -9.51 -4.76 -2.64
N ILE A 259 -10.55 -5.20 -1.94
CA ILE A 259 -11.91 -4.70 -2.16
C ILE A 259 -12.00 -3.28 -1.60
N THR A 260 -12.51 -2.36 -2.40
CA THR A 260 -12.55 -0.92 -2.08
C THR A 260 -13.97 -0.36 -1.98
N ASP A 261 -14.98 -1.12 -2.39
CA ASP A 261 -16.39 -0.85 -2.10
C ASP A 261 -17.23 -2.11 -2.34
N LYS A 262 -18.31 -2.26 -1.58
CA LYS A 262 -19.28 -3.35 -1.77
C LYS A 262 -20.24 -3.02 -2.89
N SER A 263 -20.92 -4.05 -3.42
CA SER A 263 -21.99 -3.84 -4.41
C SER A 263 -23.08 -2.96 -3.80
N LEU A 264 -23.32 -1.80 -4.42
CA LEU A 264 -24.24 -0.78 -3.94
C LEU A 264 -25.40 -0.57 -4.93
N LEU A 265 -26.64 -0.52 -4.43
CA LEU A 265 -27.77 -0.04 -5.22
C LEU A 265 -27.79 1.50 -5.20
N TYR A 266 -27.62 2.11 -6.36
CA TYR A 266 -27.64 3.56 -6.48
C TYR A 266 -29.11 4.05 -6.54
N PRO A 267 -29.61 4.77 -5.50
CA PRO A 267 -31.05 5.06 -5.34
C PRO A 267 -31.63 5.87 -6.51
N GLN A 268 -30.90 6.86 -7.04
CA GLN A 268 -31.38 7.77 -8.07
C GLN A 268 -31.59 7.06 -9.41
N THR A 269 -30.74 6.13 -9.77
CA THR A 269 -30.79 5.46 -11.08
C THR A 269 -31.35 4.05 -11.01
N LYS A 270 -31.59 3.51 -9.80
CA LYS A 270 -31.95 2.10 -9.56
C LYS A 270 -30.92 1.09 -10.10
N LYS A 271 -29.73 1.55 -10.47
CA LYS A 271 -28.66 0.69 -10.95
C LYS A 271 -27.85 0.15 -9.76
N ARG A 272 -27.49 -1.13 -9.86
CA ARG A 272 -26.54 -1.73 -8.92
C ARG A 272 -25.14 -1.51 -9.44
N LEU A 273 -24.32 -0.83 -8.66
CA LEU A 273 -22.88 -0.72 -8.90
C LEU A 273 -22.24 -2.05 -8.49
N PRO A 274 -21.30 -2.59 -9.29
CA PRO A 274 -20.56 -3.78 -8.92
C PRO A 274 -19.59 -3.49 -7.76
N VAL A 275 -19.09 -4.54 -7.14
CA VAL A 275 -17.98 -4.47 -6.19
C VAL A 275 -16.81 -3.74 -6.84
N GLN A 276 -16.25 -2.77 -6.14
CA GLN A 276 -15.04 -2.06 -6.54
C GLN A 276 -13.82 -2.75 -5.94
N LYS A 277 -12.73 -2.80 -6.70
CA LYS A 277 -11.48 -3.42 -6.28
C LYS A 277 -10.29 -2.67 -6.84
N SER A 278 -9.19 -2.65 -6.11
CA SER A 278 -7.89 -2.13 -6.54
C SER A 278 -6.87 -3.26 -6.62
N GLU A 279 -6.07 -3.33 -7.68
CA GLU A 279 -4.96 -4.29 -7.79
C GLU A 279 -3.81 -3.84 -6.90
N THR A 280 -3.81 -4.30 -5.64
CA THR A 280 -2.78 -3.93 -4.68
C THR A 280 -1.46 -4.68 -4.90
N GLY A 281 -1.47 -5.80 -5.64
CA GLY A 281 -0.28 -6.53 -6.05
C GLY A 281 0.54 -5.87 -7.16
N LEU A 282 -0.01 -4.88 -7.89
CA LEU A 282 0.75 -4.11 -8.88
C LEU A 282 1.76 -3.22 -8.17
N LEU A 283 3.04 -3.34 -8.56
CA LEU A 283 4.12 -2.56 -7.96
C LEU A 283 4.46 -1.33 -8.82
N HIS A 284 4.81 -0.24 -8.15
CA HIS A 284 5.08 1.04 -8.76
C HIS A 284 6.59 1.32 -8.83
N PHE A 285 7.04 1.58 -10.05
CA PHE A 285 8.44 1.89 -10.34
C PHE A 285 8.79 3.32 -9.95
N GLY A 286 9.89 3.50 -9.24
CA GLY A 286 10.45 4.80 -8.89
C GLY A 286 11.63 4.67 -7.95
N LYS A 287 12.37 5.74 -7.80
CA LYS A 287 13.41 5.84 -6.76
C LYS A 287 12.78 6.15 -5.43
N VAL A 288 13.41 5.70 -4.37
CA VAL A 288 13.10 6.08 -2.99
C VAL A 288 14.39 6.46 -2.28
N ASP A 289 14.39 7.62 -1.70
CA ASP A 289 15.36 8.05 -0.70
C ASP A 289 14.60 8.94 0.29
N VAL A 290 14.36 8.41 1.47
CA VAL A 290 13.51 9.09 2.46
C VAL A 290 14.20 10.32 3.05
N ASP A 291 15.53 10.29 3.13
CA ASP A 291 16.30 11.41 3.70
C ASP A 291 16.38 12.60 2.73
N ASP A 292 16.30 12.32 1.43
CA ASP A 292 16.28 13.33 0.37
C ASP A 292 14.88 13.66 -0.17
N ASP A 293 13.79 13.20 0.50
CA ASP A 293 12.39 13.36 0.05
C ASP A 293 12.12 12.84 -1.38
N ILE A 294 12.85 11.83 -1.82
CA ILE A 294 12.68 11.20 -3.12
C ILE A 294 11.74 10.00 -3.01
N GLY A 295 10.71 9.98 -3.85
CA GLY A 295 9.69 8.94 -3.83
C GLY A 295 8.68 9.15 -2.70
N ASP A 296 7.84 8.17 -2.48
CA ASP A 296 6.83 8.16 -1.41
C ASP A 296 6.29 6.74 -1.16
N VAL A 297 5.25 6.65 -0.33
CA VAL A 297 4.58 5.38 0.03
C VAL A 297 4.05 4.58 -1.16
N LEU A 298 3.82 5.22 -2.33
CA LEU A 298 3.36 4.54 -3.53
C LEU A 298 4.49 3.84 -4.30
N THR A 299 5.75 4.19 -4.06
CA THR A 299 6.89 3.61 -4.79
C THR A 299 7.30 2.29 -4.16
N ASP A 300 7.38 1.24 -4.95
CA ASP A 300 7.67 -0.12 -4.45
C ASP A 300 9.02 -0.66 -4.91
N PHE A 301 9.49 -0.32 -6.13
CA PHE A 301 10.72 -0.90 -6.67
C PHE A 301 11.45 0.01 -7.64
N TYR A 302 12.73 -0.25 -7.76
CA TYR A 302 13.60 0.36 -8.76
C TYR A 302 14.59 -0.67 -9.32
N TYR A 303 15.06 -0.48 -10.54
CA TYR A 303 16.17 -1.25 -11.08
C TYR A 303 17.04 -0.43 -12.03
N LYS A 304 18.32 -0.80 -12.06
CA LYS A 304 19.33 -0.20 -12.92
C LYS A 304 20.31 -1.27 -13.35
N LYS A 305 20.43 -1.50 -14.67
CA LYS A 305 21.30 -2.54 -15.23
C LYS A 305 20.98 -3.94 -14.66
N HIS A 306 21.84 -4.42 -13.76
CA HIS A 306 21.83 -5.76 -13.20
C HIS A 306 21.43 -5.80 -11.70
N VAL A 307 20.97 -4.67 -11.19
CA VAL A 307 20.46 -4.55 -9.81
C VAL A 307 19.00 -4.21 -9.86
N PHE A 308 18.22 -4.97 -9.11
CA PHE A 308 16.79 -4.75 -8.89
C PHE A 308 16.54 -4.68 -7.38
N GLU A 309 15.85 -3.65 -6.94
CA GLU A 309 15.52 -3.42 -5.55
C GLU A 309 14.01 -3.28 -5.39
N VAL A 310 13.49 -3.86 -4.34
CA VAL A 310 12.06 -3.83 -4.01
C VAL A 310 11.85 -3.76 -2.49
N ARG A 311 10.82 -3.04 -2.09
CA ARG A 311 10.24 -3.09 -0.76
C ARG A 311 8.81 -3.61 -0.84
N ILE A 312 8.53 -4.68 -0.10
CA ILE A 312 7.23 -5.34 -0.11
C ILE A 312 6.59 -5.14 1.27
N PRO A 313 5.38 -4.53 1.34
CA PRO A 313 4.66 -4.39 2.61
C PRO A 313 4.37 -5.76 3.25
N TRP A 314 4.52 -5.88 4.56
CA TRP A 314 4.25 -7.12 5.27
C TRP A 314 2.82 -7.65 5.02
N GLY A 315 1.82 -6.76 5.05
CA GLY A 315 0.44 -7.14 4.79
C GLY A 315 0.22 -7.72 3.39
N LEU A 316 1.02 -7.30 2.40
CA LEU A 316 0.94 -7.82 1.03
C LEU A 316 1.49 -9.25 0.90
N LEU A 317 2.35 -9.67 1.84
CA LEU A 317 2.84 -11.05 1.98
C LEU A 317 1.97 -11.90 2.95
N GLY A 318 0.79 -11.40 3.33
CA GLY A 318 -0.16 -12.13 4.16
C GLY A 318 0.15 -12.13 5.66
N PHE A 319 1.09 -11.30 6.13
CA PHE A 319 1.36 -11.19 7.57
C PHE A 319 0.25 -10.42 8.29
N SER A 320 -0.23 -11.01 9.38
CA SER A 320 -1.19 -10.39 10.31
C SER A 320 -0.51 -9.67 11.47
N ALA A 321 0.70 -10.12 11.84
CA ALA A 321 1.57 -9.53 12.85
C ALA A 321 3.04 -9.93 12.61
N PRO A 322 3.79 -9.18 11.77
CA PRO A 322 5.18 -9.51 11.46
C PRO A 322 6.11 -9.45 12.68
N SER A 323 5.77 -8.62 13.68
CA SER A 323 6.52 -8.52 14.94
C SER A 323 6.63 -9.84 15.71
N VAL A 324 5.66 -10.73 15.56
CA VAL A 324 5.62 -12.07 16.17
C VAL A 324 5.58 -13.19 15.13
N LYS A 325 5.89 -12.88 13.87
CA LYS A 325 5.95 -13.83 12.74
C LYS A 325 4.64 -14.56 12.49
N GLU A 326 3.54 -13.84 12.57
CA GLU A 326 2.19 -14.38 12.40
C GLU A 326 1.62 -14.00 11.03
N ILE A 327 1.06 -15.00 10.34
CA ILE A 327 0.39 -14.86 9.05
C ILE A 327 -1.09 -15.22 9.14
N ASN A 328 -1.89 -14.74 8.20
CA ASN A 328 -3.25 -15.20 8.01
C ASN A 328 -3.27 -16.58 7.36
N TYR A 329 -3.99 -17.51 7.96
CA TYR A 329 -4.07 -18.90 7.50
C TYR A 329 -5.35 -19.21 6.73
N SER A 330 -6.43 -18.52 7.02
CA SER A 330 -7.72 -18.74 6.37
C SER A 330 -8.63 -17.51 6.44
N SER A 331 -9.74 -17.54 5.69
CA SER A 331 -10.79 -16.52 5.68
C SER A 331 -11.53 -16.31 7.04
N LYS A 332 -11.12 -16.98 8.10
CA LYS A 332 -11.83 -16.96 9.40
C LYS A 332 -10.99 -16.37 10.55
N ASN A 333 -10.14 -15.41 10.28
CA ASN A 333 -9.24 -14.84 11.31
C ASN A 333 -8.39 -15.90 12.03
N THR A 334 -8.06 -16.97 11.34
CA THR A 334 -7.17 -18.00 11.86
C THR A 334 -5.75 -17.63 11.50
N THR A 335 -4.90 -17.54 12.49
CA THR A 335 -3.50 -17.16 12.29
C THR A 335 -2.57 -18.36 12.53
N LEU A 336 -1.41 -18.30 11.91
CA LEU A 336 -0.34 -19.30 12.04
C LEU A 336 0.99 -18.58 12.28
N LYS A 337 1.78 -19.08 13.23
CA LYS A 337 3.17 -18.63 13.40
C LYS A 337 4.10 -19.36 12.44
N VAL A 338 5.00 -18.60 11.84
CA VAL A 338 6.01 -19.12 10.90
C VAL A 338 7.42 -18.80 11.40
N ASP A 339 8.41 -19.56 10.93
CA ASP A 339 9.81 -19.35 11.34
C ASP A 339 10.54 -18.30 10.51
N GLY A 340 10.05 -17.99 9.33
CA GLY A 340 10.66 -17.09 8.36
C GLY A 340 9.99 -17.18 7.00
N ILE A 341 10.65 -16.67 5.97
CA ILE A 341 10.21 -16.70 4.57
C ILE A 341 11.25 -17.45 3.75
N ASN A 342 10.87 -18.52 3.06
CA ASN A 342 11.72 -19.12 2.03
C ASN A 342 11.64 -18.26 0.78
N ILE A 343 12.77 -17.73 0.33
CA ILE A 343 12.86 -16.84 -0.83
C ILE A 343 13.69 -17.54 -1.90
N GLY A 344 13.07 -17.79 -3.03
CA GLY A 344 13.74 -18.40 -4.16
C GLY A 344 13.78 -17.46 -5.36
N TYR A 345 14.68 -17.76 -6.30
CA TYR A 345 14.88 -16.95 -7.48
C TYR A 345 14.88 -17.77 -8.77
N ILE A 346 14.15 -17.24 -9.73
CA ILE A 346 14.12 -17.71 -11.11
C ILE A 346 14.93 -16.72 -11.93
N SER A 347 16.03 -17.15 -12.54
CA SER A 347 16.87 -16.37 -13.44
C SER A 347 16.78 -16.96 -14.84
N ALA A 348 16.47 -16.14 -15.84
CA ALA A 348 16.33 -16.54 -17.25
C ALA A 348 15.43 -17.80 -17.43
N ASN A 349 14.28 -17.82 -16.78
CA ASN A 349 13.30 -18.93 -16.75
C ASN A 349 13.83 -20.24 -16.15
N LYS A 350 14.82 -20.18 -15.27
CA LYS A 350 15.34 -21.36 -14.55
C LYS A 350 15.36 -21.10 -13.06
N ASN A 351 14.78 -22.01 -12.29
CA ASN A 351 14.92 -21.98 -10.84
C ASN A 351 16.39 -22.23 -10.48
N ILE A 352 17.00 -21.26 -9.76
CA ILE A 352 18.41 -21.36 -9.36
C ILE A 352 18.61 -21.75 -7.91
N GLY A 353 17.53 -21.78 -7.13
CA GLY A 353 17.49 -22.20 -5.73
C GLY A 353 16.74 -21.22 -4.84
N GLU A 354 16.67 -21.58 -3.58
CA GLU A 354 16.02 -20.80 -2.52
C GLU A 354 16.83 -20.79 -1.23
N LYS A 355 16.51 -19.86 -0.33
CA LYS A 355 17.06 -19.79 1.00
C LYS A 355 16.05 -19.16 1.95
N GLN A 356 16.05 -19.61 3.21
CA GLN A 356 15.18 -19.02 4.23
C GLN A 356 15.78 -17.72 4.75
N PHE A 357 14.96 -16.67 4.78
CA PHE A 357 15.17 -15.42 5.50
C PHE A 357 14.48 -15.51 6.86
N LYS A 358 15.19 -15.10 7.91
CA LYS A 358 14.67 -15.02 9.29
C LYS A 358 14.97 -13.65 9.86
N TRP A 359 14.09 -13.18 10.74
CA TRP A 359 14.26 -11.94 11.49
C TRP A 359 13.92 -12.17 12.96
N ASP A 360 14.38 -11.28 13.81
CA ASP A 360 14.03 -11.32 15.23
C ASP A 360 12.66 -10.72 15.47
N SER A 361 11.91 -11.28 16.43
CA SER A 361 10.64 -10.70 16.86
C SER A 361 10.91 -9.41 17.64
N TRP A 362 9.95 -8.46 17.54
CA TRP A 362 10.02 -7.22 18.30
C TRP A 362 8.72 -6.97 19.07
N GLU A 363 8.83 -6.33 20.24
CA GLU A 363 7.70 -5.97 21.12
C GLU A 363 7.31 -4.50 21.01
N HIS A 364 8.20 -3.66 20.44
CA HIS A 364 7.99 -2.25 20.21
C HIS A 364 8.58 -1.88 18.86
N ALA A 365 7.86 -1.08 18.09
CA ALA A 365 8.41 -0.51 16.87
C ALA A 365 9.35 0.65 17.21
N SER A 366 10.54 0.66 16.61
CA SER A 366 11.45 1.80 16.67
C SER A 366 11.24 2.67 15.44
N TYR A 367 11.05 3.98 15.65
CA TYR A 367 10.81 4.91 14.54
C TYR A 367 11.35 6.30 14.85
N ARG A 368 11.53 7.09 13.81
CA ARG A 368 11.74 8.53 13.86
C ARG A 368 10.60 9.28 13.17
N HIS A 369 10.34 10.50 13.64
CA HIS A 369 9.37 11.37 12.99
C HIS A 369 9.98 11.99 11.73
N HIS A 370 9.17 12.07 10.68
CA HIS A 370 9.53 12.71 9.42
C HIS A 370 8.34 13.54 8.92
N LEU A 371 8.56 14.82 8.59
CA LEU A 371 7.51 15.66 8.03
C LEU A 371 7.32 15.32 6.55
N ARG A 372 6.11 14.94 6.18
CA ARG A 372 5.77 14.66 4.78
C ARG A 372 5.79 15.91 3.92
N GLN A 373 5.98 15.76 2.64
CA GLN A 373 5.87 16.84 1.66
C GLN A 373 4.54 17.58 1.75
N SER A 374 3.46 16.92 2.18
CA SER A 374 2.15 17.50 2.41
C SER A 374 2.15 18.61 3.47
N TYR A 375 2.97 18.47 4.51
CA TYR A 375 3.16 19.51 5.53
C TYR A 375 3.67 20.81 4.91
N TYR A 376 4.73 20.74 4.14
CA TYR A 376 5.36 21.93 3.53
C TYR A 376 4.44 22.61 2.51
N ILE A 377 3.71 21.83 1.70
CA ILE A 377 2.72 22.35 0.74
C ILE A 377 1.59 23.09 1.46
N LEU A 378 1.11 22.53 2.57
CA LEU A 378 0.07 23.18 3.38
C LEU A 378 0.59 24.42 4.09
N GLN A 379 1.79 24.36 4.68
CA GLN A 379 2.46 25.48 5.33
C GLN A 379 2.63 26.66 4.38
N GLU A 380 3.21 26.43 3.19
CA GLU A 380 3.37 27.46 2.16
C GLU A 380 2.06 28.15 1.82
N TYR A 381 0.98 27.39 1.69
CA TYR A 381 -0.34 27.98 1.44
C TYR A 381 -0.85 28.80 2.63
N LEU A 382 -0.72 28.31 3.86
CA LEU A 382 -1.20 29.01 5.06
C LEU A 382 -0.46 30.32 5.29
N GLU A 383 0.83 30.39 5.03
CA GLU A 383 1.63 31.63 5.09
C GLU A 383 1.11 32.72 4.13
N THR A 384 0.53 32.31 2.99
CA THR A 384 -0.10 33.30 2.07
C THR A 384 -1.40 33.90 2.60
N ILE A 385 -2.03 33.26 3.59
CA ILE A 385 -3.30 33.72 4.18
C ILE A 385 -3.05 34.74 5.29
N ASP A 386 -2.04 34.51 6.12
CA ASP A 386 -1.73 35.36 7.28
C ASP A 386 -1.15 36.71 6.89
N THR A 387 -0.71 36.89 5.64
CA THR A 387 -0.20 38.17 5.12
C THR A 387 -1.30 39.13 4.65
N VAL A 388 -2.58 38.76 4.75
CA VAL A 388 -3.72 39.63 4.38
C VAL A 388 -4.39 40.13 5.65
N HIS A 389 -3.73 41.06 6.35
CA HIS A 389 -4.30 41.90 7.42
C HIS A 389 -4.40 43.35 6.97
#